data_af0fdf39aefd9faaff1e9f205f017df5
#
_entry.id   af0fdf39aefd9faaff1e9f205f017df5
#
_cell.length_a   1.000
_cell.length_b   1.000
_cell.length_c   1.000
_cell.angle_alpha   90.00
_cell.angle_beta   90.00
_cell.angle_gamma   90.00
#
_symmetry.space_group_name_H-M   'P 1'
#
loop_
_entity.id
_entity.type
_entity.pdbx_description
1 polymer ?
#
loop_
_entity_poly.entity_id
_entity_poly.type
_entity_poly.pdbx_seq_one_letter_code
_entity_poly.pdbx_strand_id
1 'polypeptide(L)'
;VSERNDHSSNTVNSASQPATEQQEQVRAGNNSSPATTIAIVGGAGDLAKKLLLPGIAEYAAMSGTNVRIIGADMADDVDYPAYFAAALEASGTPTETLSSLIAQSTYFQVDATSAADLQKLMDVATEQQVAGPILYFALPPMITARALKALEGVKLPDGVVLALEKPIGESLETARAVNEQLAKLVGEEQIFRVDHFLGLSGTVNIEGLRASNMLIDPIWNAQHIDEVRIVFNETIGLEDRAAFYDKTGAAVDMIQSHLIQVMSHVLADEDTSPSEILRMSKAVEARRGRYTAGTVGGKELPSYVDEPGVEPSRNTETWARIQLAVDTDRWRGIPIILESGKGIGHPRREISAVFRQTQDGAPANVLRLSFESDELGIEVNANDPSDPDASEWNARITLSSGLVPSKLGAYGRVARSLLTGEKHLRLTAAAAEEGWRIIEPVLESYDSLPLEEYEAGTTPGQ
;
A
#
# COMPACT_ATOMS: atom_id res chain seq x y z
N VAL A 1 42.27 32.22 -58.77
CA VAL A 1 41.90 31.21 -59.73
C VAL A 1 40.78 30.42 -59.01
N SER A 2 39.53 30.88 -59.14
CA SER A 2 38.45 30.38 -60.02
C SER A 2 38.23 28.87 -59.88
N GLU A 3 37.12 28.41 -59.32
CA GLU A 3 35.90 28.17 -59.99
C GLU A 3 34.75 27.78 -59.01
N ARG A 4 33.59 28.28 -59.34
CA ARG A 4 32.28 27.94 -58.73
C ARG A 4 31.89 26.53 -59.13
N ASN A 5 31.14 25.84 -58.27
CA ASN A 5 30.01 25.07 -58.77
C ASN A 5 28.87 25.02 -57.70
N ASP A 6 27.74 25.50 -58.13
CA ASP A 6 26.41 25.35 -57.57
C ASP A 6 25.97 23.88 -57.59
N HIS A 7 25.37 23.38 -56.51
CA HIS A 7 24.32 22.38 -56.60
C HIS A 7 23.27 22.53 -55.48
N SER A 8 22.18 23.12 -55.88
CA SER A 8 20.79 22.94 -55.51
C SER A 8 20.46 22.21 -54.23
N SER A 9 19.79 22.97 -53.40
CA SER A 9 18.83 22.62 -52.34
C SER A 9 17.87 21.47 -52.73
N ASN A 10 17.77 20.48 -51.88
CA ASN A 10 16.57 19.69 -51.73
C ASN A 10 16.17 19.62 -50.29
N THR A 11 15.32 20.54 -49.89
CA THR A 11 14.55 20.52 -48.67
C THR A 11 13.48 19.43 -48.78
N VAL A 12 13.68 18.32 -48.09
CA VAL A 12 12.58 17.40 -47.81
C VAL A 12 11.97 17.78 -46.46
N ASN A 13 10.91 18.54 -46.57
CA ASN A 13 10.01 18.84 -45.47
C ASN A 13 9.11 17.62 -45.27
N SER A 14 9.39 16.74 -44.32
CA SER A 14 8.43 15.77 -43.80
C SER A 14 7.98 16.22 -42.43
N ALA A 15 6.91 17.03 -42.42
CA ALA A 15 6.12 17.31 -41.27
C ALA A 15 5.42 16.01 -40.81
N SER A 16 5.95 15.37 -39.79
CA SER A 16 5.21 14.38 -39.03
C SER A 16 4.22 15.10 -38.13
N GLN A 17 2.96 15.10 -38.51
CA GLN A 17 1.85 15.50 -37.67
C GLN A 17 1.77 14.57 -36.44
N PRO A 18 1.52 15.09 -35.22
CA PRO A 18 1.36 14.26 -34.04
C PRO A 18 0.05 13.48 -34.11
N ALA A 19 0.14 12.18 -33.87
CA ALA A 19 -0.97 11.22 -33.83
C ALA A 19 -1.91 11.36 -32.63
N THR A 20 -1.98 12.54 -32.03
CA THR A 20 -2.67 12.79 -30.75
C THR A 20 -4.09 13.32 -30.91
N GLU A 21 -4.46 13.92 -32.02
CA GLU A 21 -5.79 14.54 -32.15
C GLU A 21 -6.91 13.59 -32.63
N GLN A 22 -6.58 12.45 -33.22
CA GLN A 22 -7.59 11.49 -33.66
C GLN A 22 -8.01 10.47 -32.58
N GLN A 23 -7.29 10.34 -31.48
CA GLN A 23 -7.66 9.48 -30.35
C GLN A 23 -8.52 10.17 -29.28
N GLU A 24 -8.56 11.49 -29.26
CA GLU A 24 -9.42 12.25 -28.31
C GLU A 24 -10.85 12.44 -28.80
N GLN A 25 -11.11 12.42 -30.10
CA GLN A 25 -12.48 12.64 -30.65
C GLN A 25 -13.38 11.37 -30.66
N VAL A 26 -12.88 10.19 -30.32
CA VAL A 26 -13.70 8.97 -30.26
C VAL A 26 -14.30 8.72 -28.85
N ARG A 27 -13.93 9.50 -27.84
CA ARG A 27 -14.37 9.30 -26.44
C ARG A 27 -15.54 10.18 -25.98
N ALA A 28 -16.07 11.05 -26.81
CA ALA A 28 -17.24 11.90 -26.47
C ALA A 28 -18.53 11.33 -27.10
N GLY A 29 -18.85 10.08 -26.86
CA GLY A 29 -20.04 9.46 -27.42
C GLY A 29 -20.57 8.31 -26.57
N ASN A 30 -21.67 8.54 -25.88
CA ASN A 30 -22.52 7.59 -25.17
C ASN A 30 -21.91 6.84 -23.99
N ASN A 31 -22.14 7.34 -22.80
CA ASN A 31 -22.02 6.69 -21.48
C ASN A 31 -23.09 5.58 -21.31
N SER A 32 -23.08 4.55 -22.15
CA SER A 32 -24.01 3.41 -22.11
C SER A 32 -23.32 2.08 -21.79
N SER A 33 -22.07 2.10 -21.30
CA SER A 33 -21.47 0.89 -20.75
C SER A 33 -22.19 0.51 -19.46
N PRO A 34 -22.59 -0.77 -19.28
CA PRO A 34 -23.20 -1.21 -18.04
C PRO A 34 -22.27 -0.90 -16.86
N ALA A 35 -22.84 -0.42 -15.75
CA ALA A 35 -22.08 -0.10 -14.55
C ALA A 35 -21.48 -1.36 -13.92
N THR A 36 -20.22 -1.31 -13.49
CA THR A 36 -19.67 -2.35 -12.63
C THR A 36 -20.19 -2.15 -11.21
N THR A 37 -20.83 -3.17 -10.63
CA THR A 37 -21.32 -3.09 -9.25
C THR A 37 -20.26 -3.47 -8.24
N ILE A 38 -20.09 -2.62 -7.24
CA ILE A 38 -19.31 -2.92 -6.02
C ILE A 38 -20.28 -2.98 -4.85
N ALA A 39 -20.46 -4.16 -4.27
CA ALA A 39 -21.20 -4.36 -3.03
C ALA A 39 -20.21 -4.35 -1.85
N ILE A 40 -20.33 -3.37 -0.97
CA ILE A 40 -19.42 -3.15 0.15
C ILE A 40 -20.10 -3.65 1.42
N VAL A 41 -19.64 -4.81 1.93
CA VAL A 41 -20.08 -5.35 3.21
C VAL A 41 -19.27 -4.69 4.32
N GLY A 42 -19.92 -4.01 5.25
CA GLY A 42 -19.33 -2.99 6.13
C GLY A 42 -19.36 -1.58 5.49
N GLY A 43 -20.32 -1.37 4.56
CA GLY A 43 -20.43 -0.17 3.74
C GLY A 43 -20.78 1.13 4.48
N ALA A 44 -21.26 1.04 5.73
CA ALA A 44 -21.50 2.18 6.62
C ALA A 44 -20.36 2.41 7.63
N GLY A 45 -19.27 1.65 7.55
CA GLY A 45 -18.13 1.73 8.46
C GLY A 45 -17.08 2.79 8.06
N ASP A 46 -16.20 3.10 9.00
CA ASP A 46 -15.14 4.12 8.86
C ASP A 46 -14.23 3.90 7.66
N LEU A 47 -13.82 2.66 7.39
CA LEU A 47 -12.95 2.34 6.25
C LEU A 47 -13.63 2.70 4.93
N ALA A 48 -14.91 2.33 4.78
CA ALA A 48 -15.69 2.70 3.60
C ALA A 48 -15.75 4.22 3.45
N LYS A 49 -16.10 4.94 4.53
CA LYS A 49 -16.27 6.39 4.52
C LYS A 49 -14.99 7.15 4.24
N LYS A 50 -13.91 6.79 4.94
CA LYS A 50 -12.67 7.59 4.94
C LYS A 50 -11.74 7.28 3.78
N LEU A 51 -11.82 6.07 3.22
CA LEU A 51 -10.82 5.57 2.28
C LEU A 51 -11.41 4.98 1.00
N LEU A 52 -12.31 4.00 1.10
CA LEU A 52 -12.74 3.23 -0.07
C LEU A 52 -13.66 4.04 -1.00
N LEU A 53 -14.69 4.70 -0.47
CA LEU A 53 -15.60 5.52 -1.26
C LEU A 53 -14.91 6.71 -1.92
N PRO A 54 -14.05 7.48 -1.21
CA PRO A 54 -13.21 8.49 -1.86
C PRO A 54 -12.33 7.94 -2.98
N GLY A 55 -11.65 6.80 -2.75
CA GLY A 55 -10.80 6.18 -3.78
C GLY A 55 -11.57 5.72 -5.01
N ILE A 56 -12.76 5.13 -4.84
CA ILE A 56 -13.64 4.78 -5.97
C ILE A 56 -14.05 6.03 -6.75
N ALA A 57 -14.40 7.12 -6.05
CA ALA A 57 -14.79 8.36 -6.68
C ALA A 57 -13.64 9.03 -7.44
N GLU A 58 -12.43 9.05 -6.88
CA GLU A 58 -11.22 9.53 -7.56
C GLU A 58 -11.00 8.80 -8.88
N TYR A 59 -11.04 7.47 -8.84
CA TYR A 59 -10.83 6.67 -10.04
C TYR A 59 -11.96 6.84 -11.06
N ALA A 60 -13.22 6.85 -10.63
CA ALA A 60 -14.37 7.07 -11.50
C ALA A 60 -14.30 8.44 -12.19
N ALA A 61 -13.92 9.49 -11.48
CA ALA A 61 -13.74 10.84 -12.02
C ALA A 61 -12.60 10.90 -13.07
N MET A 62 -11.50 10.19 -12.81
CA MET A 62 -10.36 10.19 -13.70
C MET A 62 -10.60 9.37 -14.98
N SER A 63 -11.27 8.22 -14.85
CA SER A 63 -11.41 7.23 -15.94
C SER A 63 -12.72 7.37 -16.72
N GLY A 64 -13.73 8.04 -16.15
CA GLY A 64 -15.11 8.03 -16.67
C GLY A 64 -15.80 6.67 -16.50
N THR A 65 -15.27 5.76 -15.66
CA THR A 65 -15.87 4.44 -15.43
C THR A 65 -17.20 4.59 -14.70
N ASN A 66 -18.23 3.92 -15.21
CA ASN A 66 -19.53 3.88 -14.58
C ASN A 66 -19.55 2.82 -13.47
N VAL A 67 -19.79 3.23 -12.22
CA VAL A 67 -19.76 2.36 -11.04
C VAL A 67 -21.07 2.50 -10.27
N ARG A 68 -21.72 1.36 -9.98
CA ARG A 68 -22.84 1.25 -9.06
C ARG A 68 -22.33 0.78 -7.70
N ILE A 69 -22.68 1.49 -6.63
CA ILE A 69 -22.25 1.14 -5.26
C ILE A 69 -23.42 0.67 -4.44
N ILE A 70 -23.28 -0.47 -3.80
CA ILE A 70 -24.23 -1.02 -2.85
C ILE A 70 -23.55 -1.07 -1.49
N GLY A 71 -23.96 -0.21 -0.55
CA GLY A 71 -23.58 -0.33 0.86
C GLY A 71 -24.40 -1.42 1.53
N ALA A 72 -23.73 -2.30 2.29
CA ALA A 72 -24.36 -3.36 3.04
C ALA A 72 -23.79 -3.40 4.46
N ASP A 73 -24.62 -3.31 5.49
CA ASP A 73 -24.20 -3.32 6.88
C ASP A 73 -25.36 -3.77 7.78
N MET A 74 -25.08 -4.05 9.06
CA MET A 74 -26.10 -4.41 10.04
C MET A 74 -26.96 -3.22 10.50
N ALA A 75 -26.45 -1.99 10.37
CA ALA A 75 -27.17 -0.79 10.75
C ALA A 75 -28.48 -0.68 9.98
N ASP A 76 -29.54 -0.34 10.67
CA ASP A 76 -30.82 0.03 10.09
C ASP A 76 -30.91 1.55 9.88
N ASP A 77 -31.82 1.97 9.01
CA ASP A 77 -32.15 3.39 8.78
C ASP A 77 -30.96 4.31 8.44
N VAL A 78 -30.04 3.82 7.61
CA VAL A 78 -28.91 4.61 7.11
C VAL A 78 -29.33 5.45 5.91
N ASP A 79 -29.32 6.78 6.05
CA ASP A 79 -29.38 7.68 4.88
C ASP A 79 -28.09 7.58 4.08
N TYR A 80 -28.01 6.53 3.24
CA TYR A 80 -26.79 6.20 2.51
C TYR A 80 -26.39 7.27 1.49
N PRO A 81 -27.31 7.92 0.76
CA PRO A 81 -26.96 9.07 -0.06
C PRO A 81 -26.27 10.20 0.71
N ALA A 82 -26.77 10.55 1.91
CA ALA A 82 -26.14 11.56 2.76
C ALA A 82 -24.81 11.09 3.33
N TYR A 83 -24.71 9.85 3.78
CA TYR A 83 -23.46 9.21 4.23
C TYR A 83 -22.42 9.21 3.12
N PHE A 84 -22.80 8.84 1.91
CA PHE A 84 -21.94 8.80 0.74
C PHE A 84 -21.49 10.21 0.32
N ALA A 85 -22.41 11.18 0.28
CA ALA A 85 -22.08 12.58 0.02
C ALA A 85 -21.02 13.11 1.01
N ALA A 86 -21.22 12.86 2.32
CA ALA A 86 -20.26 13.25 3.36
C ALA A 86 -18.90 12.56 3.22
N ALA A 87 -18.86 11.31 2.75
CA ALA A 87 -17.61 10.59 2.48
C ALA A 87 -16.82 11.23 1.33
N LEU A 88 -17.51 11.83 0.37
CA LEU A 88 -16.92 12.41 -0.83
C LEU A 88 -16.60 13.89 -0.74
N GLU A 89 -17.12 14.62 0.25
CA GLU A 89 -16.85 16.07 0.43
C GLU A 89 -15.33 16.38 0.50
N ALA A 90 -14.55 15.48 1.11
CA ALA A 90 -13.11 15.64 1.25
C ALA A 90 -12.29 15.14 0.04
N SER A 91 -12.91 14.48 -0.95
CA SER A 91 -12.18 13.81 -2.04
C SER A 91 -11.74 14.73 -3.17
N GLY A 92 -12.25 15.97 -3.24
CA GLY A 92 -12.01 16.88 -4.37
C GLY A 92 -12.61 16.39 -5.71
N THR A 93 -13.48 15.39 -5.69
CA THR A 93 -14.11 14.83 -6.89
C THR A 93 -15.06 15.82 -7.54
N PRO A 94 -15.10 15.96 -8.89
CA PRO A 94 -16.01 16.87 -9.57
C PRO A 94 -17.49 16.59 -9.24
N THR A 95 -18.28 17.65 -9.06
CA THR A 95 -19.68 17.59 -8.62
C THR A 95 -20.55 16.68 -9.52
N GLU A 96 -20.31 16.68 -10.82
CA GLU A 96 -21.06 15.84 -11.78
C GLU A 96 -20.82 14.35 -11.51
N THR A 97 -19.56 13.95 -11.31
CA THR A 97 -19.19 12.57 -10.95
C THR A 97 -19.79 12.17 -9.62
N LEU A 98 -19.73 13.05 -8.61
CA LEU A 98 -20.37 12.83 -7.31
C LEU A 98 -21.86 12.58 -7.43
N SER A 99 -22.55 13.45 -8.15
CA SER A 99 -24.00 13.33 -8.35
C SER A 99 -24.39 12.00 -9.02
N SER A 100 -23.61 11.58 -10.01
CA SER A 100 -23.83 10.30 -10.70
C SER A 100 -23.60 9.11 -9.79
N LEU A 101 -22.51 9.09 -9.01
CA LEU A 101 -22.20 8.00 -8.06
C LEU A 101 -23.25 7.91 -6.96
N ILE A 102 -23.65 9.05 -6.38
CA ILE A 102 -24.69 9.10 -5.33
C ILE A 102 -26.03 8.58 -5.86
N ALA A 103 -26.43 9.00 -7.07
CA ALA A 103 -27.68 8.56 -7.68
C ALA A 103 -27.73 7.06 -8.00
N GLN A 104 -26.56 6.43 -8.20
CA GLN A 104 -26.41 5.00 -8.45
C GLN A 104 -26.07 4.19 -7.18
N SER A 105 -25.98 4.84 -6.02
CA SER A 105 -25.73 4.18 -4.74
C SER A 105 -27.03 3.75 -4.08
N THR A 106 -26.98 2.57 -3.45
CA THR A 106 -28.09 2.02 -2.66
C THR A 106 -27.56 1.42 -1.37
N TYR A 107 -28.42 1.22 -0.39
CA TYR A 107 -28.09 0.60 0.87
C TYR A 107 -29.04 -0.55 1.19
N PHE A 108 -28.48 -1.61 1.78
CA PHE A 108 -29.22 -2.76 2.27
C PHE A 108 -28.76 -3.12 3.67
N GLN A 109 -29.72 -3.31 4.57
CA GLN A 109 -29.42 -3.93 5.85
C GLN A 109 -29.11 -5.40 5.63
N VAL A 110 -27.92 -5.83 6.03
CA VAL A 110 -27.39 -7.18 5.80
C VAL A 110 -26.62 -7.65 7.03
N ASP A 111 -26.99 -8.81 7.55
CA ASP A 111 -26.10 -9.57 8.42
C ASP A 111 -25.10 -10.35 7.55
N ALA A 112 -23.86 -9.93 7.54
CA ALA A 112 -22.79 -10.58 6.78
C ALA A 112 -22.57 -12.06 7.15
N THR A 113 -23.06 -12.50 8.31
CA THR A 113 -22.97 -13.90 8.76
C THR A 113 -24.18 -14.74 8.36
N SER A 114 -25.18 -14.14 7.70
CA SER A 114 -26.40 -14.79 7.22
C SER A 114 -26.30 -15.11 5.72
N ALA A 115 -26.29 -16.39 5.36
CA ALA A 115 -26.30 -16.82 3.96
C ALA A 115 -27.53 -16.29 3.20
N ALA A 116 -28.70 -16.20 3.88
CA ALA A 116 -29.91 -15.69 3.26
C ALA A 116 -29.82 -14.19 2.91
N ASP A 117 -29.18 -13.38 3.77
CA ASP A 117 -29.01 -11.95 3.52
C ASP A 117 -27.93 -11.70 2.47
N LEU A 118 -26.83 -12.47 2.50
CA LEU A 118 -25.81 -12.41 1.45
C LEU A 118 -26.36 -12.86 0.09
N GLN A 119 -27.29 -13.84 0.05
CA GLN A 119 -27.95 -14.22 -1.20
C GLN A 119 -28.79 -13.06 -1.76
N LYS A 120 -29.59 -12.40 -0.92
CA LYS A 120 -30.37 -11.21 -1.34
C LYS A 120 -29.46 -10.10 -1.87
N LEU A 121 -28.32 -9.85 -1.18
CA LEU A 121 -27.33 -8.88 -1.64
C LEU A 121 -26.77 -9.25 -3.01
N MET A 122 -26.45 -10.53 -3.24
CA MET A 122 -25.96 -11.02 -4.52
C MET A 122 -27.02 -10.92 -5.63
N ASP A 123 -28.27 -11.25 -5.33
CA ASP A 123 -29.38 -11.12 -6.29
C ASP A 123 -29.51 -9.67 -6.78
N VAL A 124 -29.46 -8.70 -5.86
CA VAL A 124 -29.51 -7.27 -6.20
C VAL A 124 -28.23 -6.80 -6.89
N ALA A 125 -27.06 -7.29 -6.48
CA ALA A 125 -25.79 -6.90 -7.08
C ALA A 125 -25.64 -7.38 -8.53
N THR A 126 -26.34 -8.45 -8.90
CA THR A 126 -26.35 -9.00 -10.26
C THR A 126 -27.40 -8.41 -11.17
N GLU A 127 -28.39 -7.71 -10.64
CA GLU A 127 -29.36 -6.98 -11.44
C GLU A 127 -28.65 -5.97 -12.34
N GLN A 128 -28.94 -6.00 -13.65
CA GLN A 128 -28.40 -5.06 -14.65
C GLN A 128 -26.90 -5.22 -14.98
N GLN A 129 -26.27 -6.36 -14.62
CA GLN A 129 -24.84 -6.58 -14.91
C GLN A 129 -24.59 -7.55 -16.08
N VAL A 130 -23.50 -7.29 -16.82
CA VAL A 130 -22.95 -8.19 -17.85
C VAL A 130 -21.78 -9.00 -17.30
N ALA A 131 -21.03 -8.45 -16.32
CA ALA A 131 -19.92 -9.10 -15.63
C ALA A 131 -20.27 -9.38 -14.16
N GLY A 132 -19.54 -10.29 -13.50
CA GLY A 132 -19.75 -10.56 -12.07
C GLY A 132 -19.51 -9.31 -11.20
N PRO A 133 -20.26 -9.13 -10.09
CA PRO A 133 -20.06 -8.03 -9.17
C PRO A 133 -18.78 -8.19 -8.35
N ILE A 134 -18.29 -7.09 -7.79
CA ILE A 134 -17.25 -7.10 -6.77
C ILE A 134 -17.92 -7.10 -5.40
N LEU A 135 -17.69 -8.13 -4.60
CA LEU A 135 -18.10 -8.20 -3.20
C LEU A 135 -16.91 -7.84 -2.32
N TYR A 136 -16.96 -6.64 -1.75
CA TYR A 136 -15.87 -6.09 -0.95
C TYR A 136 -16.17 -6.20 0.55
N PHE A 137 -15.30 -6.88 1.31
CA PHE A 137 -15.42 -7.05 2.76
C PHE A 137 -14.59 -5.98 3.48
N ALA A 138 -15.26 -4.90 3.87
CA ALA A 138 -14.73 -3.83 4.72
C ALA A 138 -15.04 -4.13 6.21
N LEU A 139 -14.71 -5.33 6.66
CA LEU A 139 -15.10 -5.89 7.97
C LEU A 139 -13.87 -6.29 8.80
N PRO A 140 -14.00 -6.34 10.14
CA PRO A 140 -12.98 -6.95 10.99
C PRO A 140 -12.70 -8.41 10.60
N PRO A 141 -11.46 -8.93 10.78
CA PRO A 141 -11.05 -10.26 10.32
C PRO A 141 -11.95 -11.40 10.80
N MET A 142 -12.35 -11.39 12.07
CA MET A 142 -13.26 -12.38 12.65
C MET A 142 -14.65 -12.41 11.97
N ILE A 143 -15.16 -11.24 11.61
CA ILE A 143 -16.46 -11.15 10.92
C ILE A 143 -16.31 -11.56 9.46
N THR A 144 -15.21 -11.16 8.80
CA THR A 144 -14.88 -11.60 7.44
C THR A 144 -14.84 -13.12 7.35
N ALA A 145 -14.16 -13.80 8.28
CA ALA A 145 -14.11 -15.27 8.29
C ALA A 145 -15.50 -15.91 8.41
N ARG A 146 -16.39 -15.35 9.24
CA ARG A 146 -17.79 -15.81 9.37
C ARG A 146 -18.60 -15.53 8.10
N ALA A 147 -18.41 -14.38 7.49
CA ALA A 147 -19.07 -14.01 6.23
C ALA A 147 -18.65 -14.95 5.09
N LEU A 148 -17.36 -15.27 4.97
CA LEU A 148 -16.89 -16.26 4.01
C LEU A 148 -17.51 -17.65 4.24
N LYS A 149 -17.68 -18.04 5.50
CA LYS A 149 -18.37 -19.29 5.84
C LYS A 149 -19.86 -19.27 5.43
N ALA A 150 -20.53 -18.15 5.61
CA ALA A 150 -21.92 -17.97 5.17
C ALA A 150 -22.04 -18.02 3.63
N LEU A 151 -21.04 -17.53 2.89
CA LEU A 151 -20.99 -17.58 1.43
C LEU A 151 -20.98 -19.01 0.86
N GLU A 152 -20.56 -20.03 1.62
CA GLU A 152 -20.65 -21.43 1.17
C GLU A 152 -22.12 -21.85 0.87
N GLY A 153 -23.09 -21.18 1.47
CA GLY A 153 -24.52 -21.39 1.24
C GLY A 153 -25.15 -20.45 0.19
N VAL A 154 -24.36 -19.61 -0.47
CA VAL A 154 -24.82 -18.59 -1.41
C VAL A 154 -24.46 -19.01 -2.84
N LYS A 155 -25.41 -18.81 -3.77
CA LYS A 155 -25.15 -19.00 -5.19
C LYS A 155 -24.36 -17.80 -5.72
N LEU A 156 -23.06 -17.94 -5.85
CA LEU A 156 -22.21 -16.91 -6.42
C LEU A 156 -22.37 -16.86 -7.95
N PRO A 157 -22.49 -15.65 -8.54
CA PRO A 157 -22.57 -15.49 -9.98
C PRO A 157 -21.20 -15.71 -10.64
N ASP A 158 -21.23 -16.09 -11.92
CA ASP A 158 -20.00 -16.20 -12.71
C ASP A 158 -19.25 -14.87 -12.76
N GLY A 159 -17.92 -14.93 -12.58
CA GLY A 159 -17.06 -13.75 -12.61
C GLY A 159 -17.15 -12.85 -11.38
N VAL A 160 -17.81 -13.26 -10.29
CA VAL A 160 -17.76 -12.52 -9.03
C VAL A 160 -16.31 -12.36 -8.54
N VAL A 161 -15.97 -11.18 -8.03
CA VAL A 161 -14.68 -10.92 -7.38
C VAL A 161 -14.90 -10.75 -5.88
N LEU A 162 -14.17 -11.49 -5.08
CA LEU A 162 -14.16 -11.35 -3.62
C LEU A 162 -12.96 -10.49 -3.21
N ALA A 163 -13.22 -9.29 -2.71
CA ALA A 163 -12.19 -8.38 -2.23
C ALA A 163 -12.19 -8.32 -0.71
N LEU A 164 -11.03 -8.51 -0.10
CA LEU A 164 -10.85 -8.57 1.35
C LEU A 164 -9.79 -7.59 1.83
N GLU A 165 -10.07 -6.92 2.93
CA GLU A 165 -9.10 -6.08 3.64
C GLU A 165 -8.15 -6.91 4.51
N LYS A 166 -6.98 -6.34 4.77
CA LYS A 166 -6.03 -6.88 5.74
C LYS A 166 -6.43 -6.54 7.18
N PRO A 167 -5.96 -7.37 8.13
CA PRO A 167 -5.08 -8.53 7.98
C PRO A 167 -5.82 -9.77 7.46
N ILE A 168 -5.16 -10.57 6.62
CA ILE A 168 -5.66 -11.88 6.21
C ILE A 168 -5.29 -12.88 7.30
N GLY A 169 -6.25 -13.20 8.13
CA GLY A 169 -6.02 -13.96 9.38
C GLY A 169 -5.34 -13.13 10.47
N GLU A 170 -5.16 -13.73 11.62
CA GLU A 170 -4.47 -13.18 12.80
C GLU A 170 -3.24 -14.04 13.17
N SER A 171 -2.97 -15.08 12.40
CA SER A 171 -1.86 -16.02 12.51
C SER A 171 -1.67 -16.75 11.18
N LEU A 172 -0.58 -17.49 11.02
CA LEU A 172 -0.36 -18.35 9.86
C LEU A 172 -1.48 -19.40 9.71
N GLU A 173 -1.91 -19.99 10.82
CA GLU A 173 -3.00 -20.99 10.81
C GLU A 173 -4.31 -20.37 10.30
N THR A 174 -4.70 -19.22 10.85
CA THR A 174 -5.94 -18.54 10.47
C THR A 174 -5.86 -17.95 9.06
N ALA A 175 -4.70 -17.49 8.61
CA ALA A 175 -4.48 -17.05 7.23
C ALA A 175 -4.69 -18.19 6.23
N ARG A 176 -4.13 -19.36 6.53
CA ARG A 176 -4.37 -20.58 5.74
C ARG A 176 -5.84 -20.96 5.70
N ALA A 177 -6.50 -20.97 6.85
CA ALA A 177 -7.93 -21.27 6.93
C ALA A 177 -8.78 -20.33 6.08
N VAL A 178 -8.50 -19.02 6.09
CA VAL A 178 -9.17 -18.02 5.24
C VAL A 178 -8.89 -18.29 3.76
N ASN A 179 -7.64 -18.58 3.39
CA ASN A 179 -7.26 -18.89 2.00
C ASN A 179 -7.92 -20.17 1.49
N GLU A 180 -7.96 -21.24 2.29
CA GLU A 180 -8.65 -22.50 1.96
C GLU A 180 -10.15 -22.27 1.78
N GLN A 181 -10.74 -21.41 2.60
CA GLN A 181 -12.16 -21.08 2.50
C GLN A 181 -12.46 -20.30 1.22
N LEU A 182 -11.65 -19.29 0.88
CA LEU A 182 -11.76 -18.53 -0.36
C LEU A 182 -11.61 -19.45 -1.59
N ALA A 183 -10.65 -20.36 -1.58
CA ALA A 183 -10.41 -21.30 -2.68
C ALA A 183 -11.57 -22.27 -2.94
N LYS A 184 -12.44 -22.50 -1.94
CA LYS A 184 -13.68 -23.29 -2.11
C LYS A 184 -14.79 -22.50 -2.79
N LEU A 185 -14.74 -21.15 -2.69
CA LEU A 185 -15.79 -20.28 -3.18
C LEU A 185 -15.55 -19.86 -4.63
N VAL A 186 -14.31 -19.47 -4.96
CA VAL A 186 -13.93 -18.94 -6.29
C VAL A 186 -12.48 -19.26 -6.61
N GLY A 187 -12.09 -19.12 -7.89
CA GLY A 187 -10.70 -19.25 -8.31
C GLY A 187 -9.80 -18.11 -7.78
N GLU A 188 -8.49 -18.34 -7.69
CA GLU A 188 -7.54 -17.35 -7.16
C GLU A 188 -7.56 -16.04 -7.97
N GLU A 189 -7.87 -16.09 -9.26
CA GLU A 189 -7.98 -14.91 -10.13
C GLU A 189 -9.17 -14.01 -9.77
N GLN A 190 -10.15 -14.53 -9.03
CA GLN A 190 -11.34 -13.82 -8.56
C GLN A 190 -11.20 -13.34 -7.09
N ILE A 191 -10.05 -13.61 -6.44
CA ILE A 191 -9.78 -13.19 -5.07
C ILE A 191 -8.86 -11.98 -5.10
N PHE A 192 -9.25 -10.89 -4.45
CA PHE A 192 -8.49 -9.67 -4.33
C PHE A 192 -8.19 -9.37 -2.85
N ARG A 193 -7.03 -9.79 -2.37
CA ARG A 193 -6.55 -9.44 -1.03
C ARG A 193 -5.89 -8.07 -1.12
N VAL A 194 -6.56 -7.06 -0.57
CA VAL A 194 -6.17 -5.65 -0.70
C VAL A 194 -4.96 -5.35 0.18
N ASP A 195 -3.93 -4.76 -0.40
CA ASP A 195 -2.90 -4.04 0.35
C ASP A 195 -2.68 -2.66 -0.26
N HIS A 196 -3.26 -1.64 0.36
CA HIS A 196 -3.16 -0.28 -0.14
C HIS A 196 -1.73 0.31 -0.07
N PHE A 197 -0.81 -0.26 0.74
CA PHE A 197 0.59 0.14 0.76
C PHE A 197 1.31 -0.16 -0.57
N LEU A 198 0.89 -1.20 -1.28
CA LEU A 198 1.36 -1.44 -2.65
C LEU A 198 0.91 -0.36 -3.63
N GLY A 199 -0.16 0.37 -3.28
CA GLY A 199 -0.63 1.55 -4.00
C GLY A 199 0.01 2.86 -3.55
N LEU A 200 0.89 2.90 -2.57
CA LEU A 200 1.61 4.13 -2.20
C LEU A 200 2.65 4.50 -3.25
N SER A 201 2.88 5.81 -3.40
CA SER A 201 3.76 6.34 -4.45
C SER A 201 5.17 5.76 -4.40
N GLY A 202 5.75 5.58 -3.20
CA GLY A 202 7.08 5.00 -3.04
C GLY A 202 7.18 3.58 -3.59
N THR A 203 6.16 2.74 -3.35
CA THR A 203 6.13 1.36 -3.84
C THR A 203 5.99 1.29 -5.35
N VAL A 204 5.06 2.05 -5.92
CA VAL A 204 4.84 2.10 -7.37
C VAL A 204 6.05 2.68 -8.10
N ASN A 205 6.66 3.72 -7.52
CA ASN A 205 7.79 4.40 -8.13
C ASN A 205 9.07 3.56 -8.14
N ILE A 206 9.35 2.76 -7.09
CA ILE A 206 10.56 1.93 -7.09
C ILE A 206 10.52 0.87 -8.19
N GLU A 207 9.37 0.28 -8.46
CA GLU A 207 9.21 -0.69 -9.54
C GLU A 207 9.43 -0.04 -10.91
N GLY A 208 8.79 1.11 -11.16
CA GLY A 208 8.96 1.87 -12.39
C GLY A 208 10.38 2.40 -12.57
N LEU A 209 11.02 2.85 -11.48
CA LEU A 209 12.38 3.34 -11.48
C LEU A 209 13.38 2.24 -11.89
N ARG A 210 13.19 1.03 -11.40
CA ARG A 210 14.01 -0.13 -11.74
C ARG A 210 13.74 -0.63 -13.15
N ALA A 211 12.49 -0.82 -13.52
CA ALA A 211 12.12 -1.40 -14.81
C ALA A 211 12.53 -0.55 -16.02
N SER A 212 12.72 0.76 -15.85
CA SER A 212 12.94 1.69 -16.97
C SER A 212 14.29 2.41 -16.97
N ASN A 213 15.19 2.14 -15.99
CA ASN A 213 16.44 2.90 -15.85
C ASN A 213 17.68 2.01 -15.73
N MET A 214 18.52 2.04 -16.75
CA MET A 214 19.82 1.36 -16.78
C MET A 214 20.80 1.85 -15.70
N LEU A 215 20.54 3.00 -15.07
CA LEU A 215 21.36 3.50 -13.96
C LEU A 215 20.99 2.85 -12.62
N ILE A 216 19.83 2.22 -12.49
CA ILE A 216 19.32 1.75 -11.21
C ILE A 216 19.30 0.21 -11.14
N ASP A 217 18.65 -0.48 -12.06
CA ASP A 217 18.47 -1.92 -11.92
C ASP A 217 19.78 -2.73 -11.87
N PRO A 218 20.83 -2.42 -12.67
CA PRO A 218 22.09 -3.14 -12.60
C PRO A 218 22.84 -3.02 -11.25
N ILE A 219 22.60 -1.96 -10.49
CA ILE A 219 23.19 -1.75 -9.18
C ILE A 219 22.25 -2.08 -8.02
N TRP A 220 21.01 -2.54 -8.33
CA TRP A 220 20.00 -2.89 -7.32
C TRP A 220 20.19 -4.34 -6.83
N ASN A 221 21.29 -4.60 -6.14
CA ASN A 221 21.69 -5.92 -5.67
C ASN A 221 22.74 -5.84 -4.54
N ALA A 222 23.01 -6.96 -3.88
CA ALA A 222 23.96 -7.08 -2.78
C ALA A 222 25.44 -6.82 -3.15
N GLN A 223 25.80 -6.73 -4.43
CA GLN A 223 27.15 -6.33 -4.83
C GLN A 223 27.37 -4.82 -4.64
N HIS A 224 26.31 -4.04 -4.76
CA HIS A 224 26.38 -2.57 -4.73
C HIS A 224 25.66 -1.97 -3.52
N ILE A 225 24.63 -2.63 -3.00
CA ILE A 225 23.85 -2.19 -1.84
C ILE A 225 24.39 -2.89 -0.59
N ASP A 226 24.49 -2.14 0.48
CA ASP A 226 24.95 -2.60 1.79
C ASP A 226 23.78 -2.88 2.73
N GLU A 227 22.68 -2.13 2.55
CA GLU A 227 21.47 -2.25 3.37
C GLU A 227 20.25 -1.70 2.63
N VAL A 228 19.08 -2.34 2.81
CA VAL A 228 17.78 -1.78 2.40
C VAL A 228 16.94 -1.54 3.65
N ARG A 229 16.34 -0.36 3.76
CA ARG A 229 15.43 0.00 4.84
C ARG A 229 14.06 0.37 4.29
N ILE A 230 13.01 -0.11 4.93
CA ILE A 230 11.63 0.24 4.67
C ILE A 230 11.04 0.69 6.01
N VAL A 231 10.82 1.98 6.15
CA VAL A 231 10.47 2.64 7.41
C VAL A 231 9.14 3.36 7.26
N PHE A 232 8.24 3.14 8.21
CA PHE A 232 6.99 3.89 8.31
C PHE A 232 6.75 4.30 9.76
N ASN A 233 7.26 5.45 10.13
CA ASN A 233 7.15 6.02 11.48
C ASN A 233 6.10 7.14 11.51
N GLU A 234 5.36 7.24 12.61
CA GLU A 234 4.28 8.19 12.81
C GLU A 234 4.55 9.11 14.02
N THR A 235 4.14 10.37 13.89
CA THR A 235 4.19 11.34 15.01
C THR A 235 3.00 11.20 15.95
N ILE A 236 1.95 10.47 15.56
CA ILE A 236 0.73 10.31 16.35
C ILE A 236 0.86 9.17 17.37
N GLY A 237 0.06 9.22 18.43
CA GLY A 237 -0.14 8.11 19.38
C GLY A 237 -1.22 7.14 18.89
N LEU A 238 -2.01 6.59 19.85
CA LEU A 238 -3.04 5.59 19.53
C LEU A 238 -4.34 6.19 18.99
N GLU A 239 -4.62 7.45 19.33
CA GLU A 239 -5.90 8.10 19.02
C GLU A 239 -7.09 7.21 19.46
N ASP A 240 -8.11 7.03 18.62
CA ASP A 240 -9.30 6.23 18.94
C ASP A 240 -9.09 4.71 18.72
N ARG A 241 -7.85 4.25 18.42
CA ARG A 241 -7.55 2.86 18.06
C ARG A 241 -6.91 2.03 19.17
N ALA A 242 -6.85 2.54 20.39
CA ALA A 242 -6.14 1.89 21.51
C ALA A 242 -6.53 0.43 21.71
N ALA A 243 -7.83 0.11 21.76
CA ALA A 243 -8.33 -1.24 22.01
C ALA A 243 -7.95 -2.25 20.90
N PHE A 244 -7.74 -1.79 19.68
CA PHE A 244 -7.25 -2.60 18.56
C PHE A 244 -5.72 -2.71 18.63
N TYR A 245 -5.04 -1.57 18.71
CA TYR A 245 -3.58 -1.51 18.67
C TYR A 245 -2.92 -2.26 19.81
N ASP A 246 -3.52 -2.23 21.00
CA ASP A 246 -3.03 -2.92 22.19
C ASP A 246 -2.98 -4.46 22.05
N LYS A 247 -3.67 -5.00 21.04
CA LYS A 247 -3.65 -6.43 20.69
C LYS A 247 -2.70 -6.77 19.55
N THR A 248 -2.30 -5.78 18.75
CA THR A 248 -1.53 -5.99 17.52
C THR A 248 -0.09 -5.48 17.62
N GLY A 249 0.13 -4.33 18.27
CA GLY A 249 1.43 -3.67 18.28
C GLY A 249 1.91 -3.22 16.91
N ALA A 250 3.08 -2.60 16.85
CA ALA A 250 3.70 -2.10 15.63
C ALA A 250 4.09 -3.22 14.67
N ALA A 251 4.53 -4.37 15.20
CA ALA A 251 4.96 -5.48 14.37
C ALA A 251 3.82 -6.07 13.53
N VAL A 252 2.62 -6.20 14.09
CA VAL A 252 1.48 -6.76 13.36
C VAL A 252 0.74 -5.67 12.58
N ASP A 253 0.45 -4.52 13.22
CA ASP A 253 -0.33 -3.43 12.57
C ASP A 253 0.35 -2.94 11.30
N MET A 254 1.69 -2.84 11.28
CA MET A 254 2.43 -2.24 10.18
C MET A 254 3.40 -3.20 9.48
N ILE A 255 4.28 -3.88 10.22
CA ILE A 255 5.35 -4.66 9.58
C ILE A 255 4.76 -5.89 8.89
N GLN A 256 4.01 -6.72 9.61
CA GLN A 256 3.35 -7.91 9.04
C GLN A 256 2.31 -7.53 7.99
N SER A 257 1.49 -6.53 8.31
CA SER A 257 0.36 -6.17 7.45
C SER A 257 0.81 -5.52 6.15
N HIS A 258 1.87 -4.70 6.14
CA HIS A 258 2.22 -3.84 5.02
C HIS A 258 3.69 -3.90 4.61
N LEU A 259 4.62 -3.59 5.53
CA LEU A 259 6.01 -3.35 5.13
C LEU A 259 6.70 -4.59 4.56
N ILE A 260 6.32 -5.77 5.01
CA ILE A 260 6.85 -7.04 4.49
C ILE A 260 6.40 -7.27 3.02
N GLN A 261 5.20 -6.84 2.66
CA GLN A 261 4.71 -6.92 1.29
C GLN A 261 5.42 -5.89 0.40
N VAL A 262 5.55 -4.65 0.88
CA VAL A 262 6.34 -3.62 0.20
C VAL A 262 7.77 -4.12 -0.04
N MET A 263 8.41 -4.71 0.98
CA MET A 263 9.73 -5.29 0.85
C MET A 263 9.80 -6.30 -0.28
N SER A 264 8.82 -7.18 -0.39
CA SER A 264 8.83 -8.20 -1.43
C SER A 264 8.80 -7.61 -2.84
N HIS A 265 8.08 -6.52 -3.05
CA HIS A 265 8.03 -5.77 -4.31
C HIS A 265 9.32 -4.97 -4.57
N VAL A 266 9.89 -4.37 -3.53
CA VAL A 266 11.18 -3.64 -3.61
C VAL A 266 12.32 -4.56 -4.05
N LEU A 267 12.30 -5.82 -3.61
CA LEU A 267 13.39 -6.78 -3.84
C LEU A 267 13.14 -7.72 -5.03
N ALA A 268 11.90 -7.87 -5.48
CA ALA A 268 11.55 -8.72 -6.63
C ALA A 268 12.20 -8.23 -7.92
N ASP A 269 12.36 -9.13 -8.90
CA ASP A 269 12.87 -8.85 -10.23
C ASP A 269 12.14 -9.72 -11.28
N GLU A 270 12.63 -9.73 -12.52
CA GLU A 270 12.03 -10.53 -13.62
C GLU A 270 12.11 -12.03 -13.33
N ASP A 271 13.13 -12.49 -12.59
CA ASP A 271 13.38 -13.89 -12.30
C ASP A 271 12.80 -14.34 -10.95
N THR A 272 12.52 -13.41 -10.05
CA THR A 272 12.10 -13.70 -8.67
C THR A 272 10.87 -12.87 -8.28
N SER A 273 9.74 -13.51 -8.21
CA SER A 273 8.46 -12.86 -7.84
C SER A 273 8.43 -12.40 -6.38
N PRO A 274 7.55 -11.44 -6.02
CA PRO A 274 7.35 -11.01 -4.62
C PRO A 274 7.07 -12.19 -3.67
N SER A 275 6.27 -13.17 -4.08
CA SER A 275 5.98 -14.36 -3.25
C SER A 275 7.21 -15.24 -3.04
N GLU A 276 8.12 -15.30 -4.01
CA GLU A 276 9.39 -16.03 -3.86
C GLU A 276 10.36 -15.30 -2.96
N ILE A 277 10.43 -13.98 -3.04
CA ILE A 277 11.19 -13.16 -2.08
C ILE A 277 10.74 -13.47 -0.66
N LEU A 278 9.43 -13.45 -0.40
CA LEU A 278 8.91 -13.77 0.94
C LEU A 278 9.29 -15.19 1.37
N ARG A 279 9.14 -16.19 0.50
CA ARG A 279 9.50 -17.58 0.80
C ARG A 279 10.96 -17.74 1.18
N MET A 280 11.85 -16.97 0.54
CA MET A 280 13.30 -16.98 0.77
C MET A 280 13.72 -16.06 1.93
N SER A 281 12.77 -15.38 2.58
CA SER A 281 13.02 -14.45 3.68
C SER A 281 12.85 -15.11 5.04
N LYS A 282 13.67 -14.67 6.00
CA LYS A 282 13.54 -15.01 7.43
C LYS A 282 13.95 -13.86 8.31
N ALA A 283 13.31 -13.70 9.46
CA ALA A 283 13.73 -12.76 10.49
C ALA A 283 15.02 -13.28 11.16
N VAL A 284 15.99 -12.40 11.38
CA VAL A 284 17.28 -12.72 11.99
C VAL A 284 17.55 -11.91 13.25
N GLU A 285 16.96 -10.74 13.38
CA GLU A 285 17.04 -9.87 14.56
C GLU A 285 15.74 -9.09 14.70
N ALA A 286 15.32 -8.86 15.95
CA ALA A 286 14.18 -8.02 16.25
C ALA A 286 14.47 -7.16 17.48
N ARG A 287 13.97 -5.92 17.45
CA ARG A 287 13.94 -5.00 18.60
C ARG A 287 12.54 -4.43 18.71
N ARG A 288 12.13 -4.15 19.92
CA ARG A 288 10.82 -3.54 20.22
C ARG A 288 10.93 -2.46 21.29
N GLY A 289 10.08 -1.46 21.20
CA GLY A 289 10.06 -0.37 22.14
C GLY A 289 8.65 0.17 22.37
N ARG A 290 8.52 0.98 23.45
CA ARG A 290 7.25 1.58 23.84
C ARG A 290 7.48 3.03 24.27
N TYR A 291 6.64 3.95 23.76
CA TYR A 291 6.79 5.35 24.15
C TYR A 291 6.34 5.59 25.58
N THR A 292 7.10 6.44 26.27
CA THR A 292 6.72 7.12 27.51
C THR A 292 6.18 8.51 27.19
N ALA A 293 5.66 9.22 28.18
CA ALA A 293 5.16 10.58 27.99
C ALA A 293 6.19 11.49 27.36
N GLY A 294 5.74 12.40 26.49
CA GLY A 294 6.60 13.36 25.81
C GLY A 294 5.81 14.30 24.90
N THR A 295 6.51 15.07 24.08
CA THR A 295 5.89 16.05 23.17
C THR A 295 6.24 15.73 21.72
N VAL A 296 5.21 15.55 20.88
CA VAL A 296 5.37 15.26 19.45
C VAL A 296 4.59 16.29 18.65
N GLY A 297 5.26 16.97 17.71
CA GLY A 297 4.61 17.96 16.85
C GLY A 297 3.90 19.10 17.62
N GLY A 298 4.39 19.42 18.83
CA GLY A 298 3.82 20.43 19.68
C GLY A 298 2.59 19.99 20.51
N LYS A 299 2.26 18.68 20.47
CA LYS A 299 1.21 18.07 21.29
C LYS A 299 1.82 17.18 22.36
N GLU A 300 1.30 17.29 23.58
CA GLU A 300 1.66 16.35 24.65
C GLU A 300 1.01 15.00 24.39
N LEU A 301 1.81 13.94 24.56
CA LEU A 301 1.38 12.56 24.47
C LEU A 301 1.59 11.89 25.84
N PRO A 302 0.60 11.20 26.42
CA PRO A 302 0.79 10.45 27.66
C PRO A 302 1.70 9.25 27.41
N SER A 303 2.17 8.59 28.46
CA SER A 303 2.80 7.27 28.29
C SER A 303 1.80 6.29 27.69
N TYR A 304 2.27 5.39 26.85
CA TYR A 304 1.41 4.36 26.23
C TYR A 304 0.54 3.60 27.23
N VAL A 305 1.12 3.25 28.39
CA VAL A 305 0.42 2.51 29.45
C VAL A 305 -0.69 3.31 30.13
N ASP A 306 -0.69 4.63 29.99
CA ASP A 306 -1.67 5.55 30.55
C ASP A 306 -2.76 5.92 29.52
N GLU A 307 -2.64 5.45 28.27
CA GLU A 307 -3.64 5.68 27.23
C GLU A 307 -4.94 4.93 27.54
N PRO A 308 -6.11 5.57 27.38
CA PRO A 308 -7.39 4.91 27.60
C PRO A 308 -7.58 3.68 26.72
N GLY A 309 -7.87 2.53 27.32
CA GLY A 309 -8.12 1.27 26.60
C GLY A 309 -6.89 0.38 26.40
N VAL A 310 -5.75 0.78 26.94
CA VAL A 310 -4.53 -0.04 26.98
C VAL A 310 -4.55 -0.94 28.22
N GLU A 311 -4.15 -2.19 28.06
CA GLU A 311 -3.89 -3.15 29.13
C GLU A 311 -2.38 -3.31 29.33
N PRO A 312 -1.76 -2.67 30.33
CA PRO A 312 -0.31 -2.61 30.46
C PRO A 312 0.38 -3.99 30.59
N SER A 313 -0.34 -4.99 31.09
CA SER A 313 0.19 -6.34 31.27
C SER A 313 0.48 -7.07 29.96
N ARG A 314 -0.05 -6.61 28.83
CA ARG A 314 0.23 -7.19 27.50
C ARG A 314 1.64 -6.88 27.02
N ASN A 315 2.30 -5.87 27.57
CA ASN A 315 3.62 -5.42 27.13
C ASN A 315 3.71 -5.15 25.61
N THR A 316 2.64 -4.61 25.06
CA THR A 316 2.56 -4.27 23.63
C THR A 316 3.57 -3.18 23.29
N GLU A 317 4.27 -3.36 22.20
CA GLU A 317 5.22 -2.38 21.67
C GLU A 317 4.52 -1.33 20.79
N THR A 318 5.07 -0.12 20.79
CA THR A 318 4.66 0.97 19.88
C THR A 318 5.71 1.28 18.82
N TRP A 319 6.84 0.61 18.88
CA TRP A 319 7.90 0.61 17.88
C TRP A 319 8.48 -0.78 17.75
N ALA A 320 8.67 -1.20 16.53
CA ALA A 320 9.34 -2.45 16.19
C ALA A 320 10.32 -2.23 15.04
N ARG A 321 11.46 -2.89 15.13
CA ARG A 321 12.46 -2.99 14.07
C ARG A 321 12.82 -4.45 13.88
N ILE A 322 12.63 -4.96 12.67
CA ILE A 322 12.89 -6.35 12.33
C ILE A 322 13.89 -6.37 11.17
N GLN A 323 15.01 -7.06 11.36
CA GLN A 323 15.97 -7.31 10.32
C GLN A 323 15.69 -8.67 9.70
N LEU A 324 15.65 -8.70 8.39
CA LEU A 324 15.43 -9.90 7.58
C LEU A 324 16.70 -10.23 6.80
N ALA A 325 16.91 -11.53 6.58
CA ALA A 325 17.82 -12.06 5.58
C ALA A 325 17.01 -12.65 4.43
N VAL A 326 17.41 -12.39 3.19
CA VAL A 326 16.79 -12.91 1.97
C VAL A 326 17.80 -13.78 1.24
N ASP A 327 17.51 -15.09 1.12
CA ASP A 327 18.43 -16.08 0.55
C ASP A 327 18.22 -16.25 -0.96
N THR A 328 18.44 -15.17 -1.70
CA THR A 328 18.53 -15.17 -3.17
C THR A 328 19.92 -14.71 -3.61
N ASP A 329 20.32 -15.07 -4.83
CA ASP A 329 21.63 -14.65 -5.34
C ASP A 329 21.77 -13.14 -5.43
N ARG A 330 20.66 -12.43 -5.66
CA ARG A 330 20.61 -10.96 -5.74
C ARG A 330 20.76 -10.28 -4.38
N TRP A 331 20.28 -10.89 -3.27
CA TRP A 331 20.15 -10.22 -1.97
C TRP A 331 20.89 -10.89 -0.81
N ARG A 332 21.52 -12.02 -1.06
CA ARG A 332 22.21 -12.76 0.01
C ARG A 332 23.30 -11.93 0.67
N GLY A 333 23.27 -11.88 1.99
CA GLY A 333 24.35 -11.33 2.81
C GLY A 333 24.19 -9.86 3.21
N ILE A 334 23.11 -9.18 2.78
CA ILE A 334 22.81 -7.82 3.25
C ILE A 334 21.59 -7.79 4.17
N PRO A 335 21.54 -6.90 5.17
CA PRO A 335 20.38 -6.70 6.01
C PRO A 335 19.27 -5.99 5.25
N ILE A 336 18.04 -6.50 5.42
CA ILE A 336 16.83 -5.83 5.01
C ILE A 336 16.08 -5.44 6.27
N ILE A 337 15.87 -4.15 6.50
CA ILE A 337 15.33 -3.61 7.74
C ILE A 337 13.92 -3.09 7.52
N LEU A 338 12.97 -3.63 8.28
CA LEU A 338 11.60 -3.14 8.39
C LEU A 338 11.43 -2.45 9.73
N GLU A 339 10.90 -1.23 9.74
CA GLU A 339 10.72 -0.45 10.96
C GLU A 339 9.41 0.32 10.95
N SER A 340 8.69 0.28 12.05
CA SER A 340 7.52 1.12 12.27
C SER A 340 7.38 1.52 13.72
N GLY A 341 6.87 2.73 13.98
CA GLY A 341 6.62 3.20 15.33
C GLY A 341 5.71 4.42 15.39
N LYS A 342 5.14 4.63 16.56
CA LYS A 342 4.26 5.75 16.90
C LYS A 342 4.95 6.70 17.89
N GLY A 343 4.50 7.95 17.94
CA GLY A 343 5.10 8.95 18.82
C GLY A 343 6.55 9.33 18.47
N ILE A 344 6.98 9.15 17.23
CA ILE A 344 8.35 9.39 16.76
C ILE A 344 8.52 10.86 16.39
N GLY A 345 9.54 11.54 16.92
CA GLY A 345 9.75 12.97 16.71
C GLY A 345 10.20 13.36 15.30
N HIS A 346 11.00 12.51 14.68
CA HIS A 346 11.46 12.68 13.30
C HIS A 346 11.00 11.48 12.45
N PRO A 347 9.72 11.48 12.03
CA PRO A 347 9.15 10.35 11.33
C PRO A 347 9.80 10.22 9.94
N ARG A 348 10.17 8.99 9.60
CA ARG A 348 10.54 8.59 8.24
C ARG A 348 9.45 7.71 7.68
N ARG A 349 9.04 7.98 6.45
CA ARG A 349 8.08 7.18 5.69
C ARG A 349 8.66 6.97 4.30
N GLU A 350 9.61 6.04 4.23
CA GLU A 350 10.47 5.90 3.05
C GLU A 350 10.96 4.47 2.82
N ILE A 351 11.27 4.19 1.58
CA ILE A 351 12.13 3.11 1.14
C ILE A 351 13.51 3.71 0.91
N SER A 352 14.55 3.15 1.51
CA SER A 352 15.93 3.63 1.27
C SER A 352 16.88 2.48 1.02
N ALA A 353 17.81 2.69 0.06
CA ALA A 353 18.92 1.81 -0.23
C ALA A 353 20.23 2.54 0.10
N VAL A 354 21.03 1.97 0.97
CA VAL A 354 22.36 2.43 1.33
C VAL A 354 23.37 1.66 0.47
N PHE A 355 24.09 2.35 -0.38
CA PHE A 355 25.08 1.74 -1.26
C PHE A 355 26.41 1.51 -0.56
N ARG A 356 27.16 0.52 -1.03
CA ARG A 356 28.51 0.24 -0.54
C ARG A 356 29.42 1.45 -0.73
N GLN A 357 30.26 1.69 0.24
CA GLN A 357 31.27 2.71 0.14
C GLN A 357 32.32 2.31 -0.94
N THR A 358 32.65 3.24 -1.80
CA THR A 358 33.65 3.02 -2.86
C THR A 358 35.09 3.15 -2.36
N GLN A 359 35.28 3.91 -1.28
CA GLN A 359 36.58 4.15 -0.64
C GLN A 359 36.43 4.29 0.86
N ASP A 360 37.45 3.92 1.63
CA ASP A 360 37.47 4.04 3.08
C ASP A 360 37.27 5.50 3.51
N GLY A 361 36.31 5.74 4.37
CA GLY A 361 35.96 7.06 4.92
C GLY A 361 35.02 7.90 4.09
N ALA A 362 34.72 7.53 2.84
CA ALA A 362 33.67 8.21 2.06
C ALA A 362 32.28 7.90 2.63
N PRO A 363 31.37 8.87 2.81
CA PRO A 363 29.99 8.58 3.17
C PRO A 363 29.31 7.69 2.13
N ALA A 364 28.53 6.70 2.57
CA ALA A 364 27.76 5.86 1.66
C ALA A 364 26.76 6.70 0.85
N ASN A 365 26.60 6.40 -0.44
CA ASN A 365 25.53 6.98 -1.22
C ASN A 365 24.18 6.39 -0.76
N VAL A 366 23.13 7.17 -0.85
CA VAL A 366 21.78 6.73 -0.44
C VAL A 366 20.77 7.14 -1.48
N LEU A 367 19.93 6.19 -1.90
CA LEU A 367 18.71 6.47 -2.66
C LEU A 367 17.52 6.37 -1.72
N ARG A 368 16.61 7.36 -1.74
CA ARG A 368 15.41 7.42 -0.91
C ARG A 368 14.17 7.65 -1.77
N LEU A 369 13.10 6.96 -1.47
CA LEU A 369 11.77 7.15 -2.03
C LEU A 369 10.77 7.34 -0.89
N SER A 370 10.11 8.49 -0.87
CA SER A 370 9.03 8.73 0.08
C SER A 370 7.80 7.91 -0.27
N PHE A 371 7.07 7.44 0.74
CA PHE A 371 5.78 6.78 0.55
C PHE A 371 4.67 7.76 0.15
N GLU A 372 4.72 8.99 0.63
CA GLU A 372 3.59 9.93 0.57
C GLU A 372 3.85 11.18 -0.27
N SER A 373 5.09 11.68 -0.31
CA SER A 373 5.39 12.99 -0.90
C SER A 373 5.81 12.96 -2.36
N ASP A 374 5.73 11.82 -3.05
CA ASP A 374 6.22 11.66 -4.42
C ASP A 374 7.66 12.19 -4.62
N GLU A 375 8.50 12.07 -3.59
CA GLU A 375 9.89 12.52 -3.61
C GLU A 375 10.85 11.39 -3.83
N LEU A 376 11.81 11.63 -4.73
CA LEU A 376 13.01 10.83 -4.95
C LEU A 376 14.22 11.65 -4.49
N GLY A 377 15.01 11.11 -3.59
CA GLY A 377 16.27 11.69 -3.14
C GLY A 377 17.46 10.80 -3.45
N ILE A 378 18.54 11.37 -3.93
CA ILE A 378 19.83 10.69 -4.10
C ILE A 378 20.92 11.52 -3.40
N GLU A 379 21.65 10.89 -2.48
CA GLU A 379 22.77 11.49 -1.80
C GLU A 379 24.08 10.98 -2.41
N VAL A 380 24.91 11.87 -2.92
CA VAL A 380 26.19 11.56 -3.55
C VAL A 380 27.30 12.42 -2.99
N ASN A 381 28.55 11.97 -3.13
CA ASN A 381 29.72 12.70 -2.69
C ASN A 381 30.33 13.47 -3.85
N ALA A 382 30.92 14.64 -3.57
CA ALA A 382 31.62 15.47 -4.50
C ALA A 382 32.79 16.15 -3.80
N ASN A 383 33.69 16.79 -4.55
CA ASN A 383 34.71 17.65 -4.01
C ASN A 383 34.23 19.10 -4.01
N ASP A 384 34.59 19.86 -2.98
CA ASP A 384 34.43 21.30 -2.97
C ASP A 384 35.64 21.94 -3.67
N PRO A 385 35.48 22.49 -4.87
CA PRO A 385 36.60 23.07 -5.60
C PRO A 385 37.13 24.39 -4.99
N SER A 386 36.41 24.93 -4.01
CA SER A 386 36.81 26.16 -3.31
C SER A 386 37.70 25.92 -2.11
N ASP A 387 37.87 24.67 -1.67
CA ASP A 387 38.75 24.29 -0.57
C ASP A 387 40.00 23.55 -1.11
N PRO A 388 41.12 24.26 -1.30
CA PRO A 388 42.34 23.67 -1.87
C PRO A 388 43.01 22.66 -0.93
N ASP A 389 42.72 22.71 0.37
CA ASP A 389 43.25 21.81 1.39
C ASP A 389 42.30 20.66 1.72
N ALA A 390 41.15 20.62 1.05
CA ALA A 390 40.13 19.61 1.29
C ALA A 390 40.63 18.22 0.90
N SER A 391 40.42 17.29 1.80
CA SER A 391 40.45 15.87 1.47
C SER A 391 39.36 15.56 0.43
N GLU A 392 39.54 14.50 -0.33
CA GLU A 392 38.56 14.00 -1.29
C GLU A 392 37.17 13.90 -0.63
N TRP A 393 36.09 14.13 -1.42
CA TRP A 393 34.66 14.08 -1.04
C TRP A 393 34.22 14.88 0.19
N ASN A 394 34.70 16.09 0.31
CA ASN A 394 34.35 17.02 1.38
C ASN A 394 32.98 17.72 1.18
N ALA A 395 32.33 17.53 0.06
CA ALA A 395 30.99 18.01 -0.22
C ALA A 395 30.00 16.86 -0.39
N ARG A 396 28.82 16.95 0.30
CA ARG A 396 27.71 16.04 0.13
C ARG A 396 26.60 16.74 -0.64
N ILE A 397 26.20 16.15 -1.74
CA ILE A 397 25.14 16.67 -2.59
C ILE A 397 23.89 15.81 -2.38
N THR A 398 22.79 16.43 -2.03
CA THR A 398 21.46 15.81 -2.06
C THR A 398 20.73 16.32 -3.29
N LEU A 399 20.49 15.41 -4.23
CA LEU A 399 19.61 15.66 -5.37
C LEU A 399 18.22 15.18 -4.98
N SER A 400 17.27 16.09 -4.87
CA SER A 400 15.86 15.74 -4.66
C SER A 400 15.03 16.35 -5.76
N SER A 401 14.05 15.59 -6.24
CA SER A 401 13.08 16.06 -7.21
C SER A 401 11.72 15.50 -6.85
N GLY A 402 10.69 16.34 -6.91
CA GLY A 402 9.32 15.88 -6.92
C GLY A 402 9.08 15.08 -8.19
N LEU A 403 8.56 13.88 -8.03
CA LEU A 403 7.99 13.12 -9.13
C LEU A 403 6.67 13.79 -9.53
N VAL A 404 6.14 13.45 -10.70
CA VAL A 404 4.81 13.94 -11.09
C VAL A 404 3.81 13.47 -10.04
N PRO A 405 3.09 14.38 -9.36
CA PRO A 405 2.14 13.98 -8.33
C PRO A 405 1.11 13.01 -8.88
N SER A 406 0.87 11.95 -8.14
CA SER A 406 -0.16 10.99 -8.52
C SER A 406 -1.54 11.65 -8.50
N LYS A 407 -2.33 11.40 -9.53
CA LYS A 407 -3.75 11.80 -9.58
C LYS A 407 -4.64 10.87 -8.76
N LEU A 408 -4.13 9.73 -8.33
CA LEU A 408 -4.83 8.73 -7.53
C LEU A 408 -4.11 8.51 -6.21
N GLY A 409 -4.84 8.61 -5.12
CA GLY A 409 -4.41 8.11 -3.82
C GLY A 409 -4.29 6.59 -3.81
N ALA A 410 -3.80 6.01 -2.70
CA ALA A 410 -3.62 4.56 -2.57
C ALA A 410 -4.92 3.78 -2.83
N TYR A 411 -6.04 4.22 -2.25
CA TYR A 411 -7.35 3.59 -2.49
C TYR A 411 -7.94 3.89 -3.88
N GLY A 412 -7.58 5.00 -4.51
CA GLY A 412 -7.89 5.25 -5.92
C GLY A 412 -7.22 4.23 -6.85
N ARG A 413 -5.97 3.84 -6.54
CA ARG A 413 -5.27 2.75 -7.25
C ARG A 413 -5.86 1.38 -6.93
N VAL A 414 -6.29 1.12 -5.70
CA VAL A 414 -7.04 -0.10 -5.34
C VAL A 414 -8.33 -0.18 -6.16
N ALA A 415 -9.10 0.90 -6.24
CA ALA A 415 -10.32 0.96 -7.04
C ALA A 415 -10.04 0.70 -8.52
N ARG A 416 -8.99 1.31 -9.09
CA ARG A 416 -8.53 1.03 -10.44
C ARG A 416 -8.25 -0.46 -10.63
N SER A 417 -7.43 -1.05 -9.78
CA SER A 417 -7.02 -2.45 -9.87
C SER A 417 -8.22 -3.41 -9.77
N LEU A 418 -9.17 -3.13 -8.87
CA LEU A 418 -10.41 -3.89 -8.76
C LEU A 418 -11.29 -3.80 -10.02
N LEU A 419 -11.45 -2.57 -10.56
CA LEU A 419 -12.36 -2.31 -11.67
C LEU A 419 -11.79 -2.70 -13.04
N THR A 420 -10.46 -2.75 -13.17
CA THR A 420 -9.76 -3.15 -14.42
C THR A 420 -9.30 -4.61 -14.42
N GLY A 421 -9.32 -5.27 -13.26
CA GLY A 421 -8.75 -6.62 -13.10
C GLY A 421 -7.22 -6.65 -13.09
N GLU A 422 -6.54 -5.51 -12.93
CA GLU A 422 -5.09 -5.45 -12.78
C GLU A 422 -4.65 -6.19 -11.51
N LYS A 423 -3.55 -6.95 -11.59
CA LYS A 423 -3.12 -7.85 -10.50
C LYS A 423 -2.09 -7.22 -9.56
N HIS A 424 -1.58 -6.03 -9.89
CA HIS A 424 -0.44 -5.40 -9.23
C HIS A 424 -0.64 -5.17 -7.71
N LEU A 425 -1.83 -4.72 -7.30
CA LEU A 425 -2.15 -4.47 -5.88
C LEU A 425 -2.79 -5.66 -5.16
N ARG A 426 -2.78 -6.83 -5.78
CA ARG A 426 -3.41 -8.03 -5.26
C ARG A 426 -2.39 -8.97 -4.63
N LEU A 427 -2.52 -9.24 -3.34
CA LEU A 427 -1.73 -10.25 -2.69
C LEU A 427 -2.20 -11.66 -3.06
N THR A 428 -1.26 -12.55 -3.32
CA THR A 428 -1.52 -13.98 -3.46
C THR A 428 -1.78 -14.63 -2.09
N ALA A 429 -2.44 -15.79 -2.09
CA ALA A 429 -2.58 -16.61 -0.88
C ALA A 429 -1.21 -16.88 -0.24
N ALA A 430 -0.23 -17.28 -1.06
CA ALA A 430 1.13 -17.54 -0.60
C ALA A 430 1.78 -16.30 0.05
N ALA A 431 1.63 -15.11 -0.54
CA ALA A 431 2.22 -13.89 0.02
C ALA A 431 1.62 -13.55 1.40
N ALA A 432 0.30 -13.74 1.59
CA ALA A 432 -0.35 -13.53 2.88
C ALA A 432 0.16 -14.51 3.96
N GLU A 433 0.32 -15.80 3.60
CA GLU A 433 0.80 -16.84 4.51
C GLU A 433 2.29 -16.66 4.85
N GLU A 434 3.13 -16.36 3.85
CA GLU A 434 4.56 -16.15 4.05
C GLU A 434 4.84 -14.94 4.95
N GLY A 435 4.02 -13.88 4.88
CA GLY A 435 4.10 -12.77 5.81
C GLY A 435 3.97 -13.22 7.27
N TRP A 436 3.00 -14.08 7.57
CA TRP A 436 2.84 -14.64 8.91
C TRP A 436 3.98 -15.60 9.27
N ARG A 437 4.40 -16.49 8.38
CA ARG A 437 5.53 -17.43 8.60
C ARG A 437 6.80 -16.69 9.04
N ILE A 438 7.05 -15.52 8.49
CA ILE A 438 8.24 -14.72 8.82
C ILE A 438 8.08 -14.02 10.19
N ILE A 439 6.89 -13.53 10.53
CA ILE A 439 6.68 -12.68 11.71
C ILE A 439 6.31 -13.47 12.96
N GLU A 440 5.59 -14.58 12.87
CA GLU A 440 5.21 -15.37 14.06
C GLU A 440 6.38 -15.71 14.98
N PRO A 441 7.54 -16.22 14.49
CA PRO A 441 8.69 -16.51 15.34
C PRO A 441 9.23 -15.25 16.08
N VAL A 442 9.07 -14.06 15.50
CA VAL A 442 9.44 -12.80 16.15
C VAL A 442 8.48 -12.51 17.30
N LEU A 443 7.17 -12.65 17.08
CA LEU A 443 6.16 -12.43 18.12
C LEU A 443 6.31 -13.44 19.27
N GLU A 444 6.59 -14.70 18.98
CA GLU A 444 6.87 -15.74 19.98
C GLU A 444 8.12 -15.42 20.81
N SER A 445 9.09 -14.69 20.25
CA SER A 445 10.30 -14.28 20.97
C SER A 445 10.09 -13.08 21.90
N TYR A 446 8.96 -12.38 21.85
CA TYR A 446 8.71 -11.13 22.56
C TYR A 446 8.84 -11.25 24.08
N ASP A 447 8.46 -12.37 24.68
CA ASP A 447 8.62 -12.59 26.10
C ASP A 447 10.10 -12.58 26.56
N SER A 448 11.02 -12.92 25.64
CA SER A 448 12.46 -12.92 25.88
C SER A 448 13.18 -11.66 25.41
N LEU A 449 12.56 -10.87 24.54
CA LEU A 449 13.13 -9.63 24.04
C LEU A 449 12.85 -8.46 24.99
N PRO A 450 13.87 -7.63 25.31
CA PRO A 450 13.64 -6.44 26.09
C PRO A 450 12.66 -5.51 25.40
N LEU A 451 11.78 -4.87 26.17
CA LEU A 451 10.92 -3.80 25.74
C LEU A 451 11.62 -2.47 26.08
N GLU A 452 12.20 -1.83 25.08
CA GLU A 452 12.91 -0.56 25.24
C GLU A 452 11.90 0.58 25.48
N GLU A 453 12.22 1.50 26.37
CA GLU A 453 11.41 2.72 26.53
C GLU A 453 12.05 3.87 25.76
N TYR A 454 11.22 4.68 25.08
CA TYR A 454 11.64 5.91 24.44
C TYR A 454 10.64 7.03 24.75
N GLU A 455 11.15 8.24 24.99
CA GLU A 455 10.29 9.41 25.19
C GLU A 455 9.56 9.77 23.87
N ALA A 456 8.26 9.99 23.94
CA ALA A 456 7.49 10.46 22.79
C ALA A 456 8.09 11.76 22.24
N GLY A 457 8.32 11.84 20.94
CA GLY A 457 9.06 12.94 20.29
C GLY A 457 10.54 12.64 20.08
N THR A 458 11.04 11.49 20.52
CA THR A 458 12.41 11.05 20.22
C THR A 458 12.41 9.93 19.18
N THR A 459 13.60 9.43 18.82
CA THR A 459 13.77 8.28 17.91
C THR A 459 14.31 7.11 18.71
N PRO A 460 13.64 5.94 18.75
CA PRO A 460 14.15 4.76 19.45
C PRO A 460 15.49 4.29 18.91
N GLY A 461 16.35 3.81 19.80
CA GLY A 461 17.62 3.17 19.43
C GLY A 461 18.73 4.11 18.95
N GLN A 462 18.61 5.41 19.25
CA GLN A 462 19.69 6.38 19.12
C GLN A 462 20.52 6.44 20.41
#